data_d84f5c064788fb338a7c19080d3b838b
#
_entry.id   d84f5c064788fb338a7c19080d3b838b
#
_cell.length_a   1.000
_cell.length_b   1.000
_cell.length_c   1.000
_cell.angle_alpha   90.00
_cell.angle_beta   90.00
_cell.angle_gamma   90.00
#
_symmetry.space_group_name_H-M   'P 1'
#
loop_
_entity.id
_entity.type
_entity.pdbx_description
1 polymer ?
#
loop_
_entity_poly.entity_id
_entity_poly.type
_entity_poly.pdbx_seq_one_letter_code
_entity_poly.pdbx_strand_id
1 'polypeptide(L)'
;MDMMTTTSNAGGELPSPVRMNNEGPKVLRAGFIPLVDASVLIAAAEFGFARKEGLTLDLVKDVSWANVRDRLAFRQFDIAHMLSPMPVASMLGLGSNPSPTIAPFSLGRGGNAITLSTRLFDRMRNDAGLPETASALDNAGALAKTLAVMKARGEPLPTFGVTYPFSSHNYEFRYWLAAGGIDPDKDVKLVVVPPPMTSDALAAGAIDGFCVGAPWNMVASERGVGRIVAAKQDIWPSAPEKVIGMRPDWAESHPETVSRLIVALDAAAQWCDRPENHDALAAALADPRYIAAPVEIIRRVLAGEFSLDAKGNRRIITDYFMFHSGFANYPRPSHALWIYSQMIRWGQAEVSLNMARAAASAYRPDLYRTALGDDNAPEDADIRIEGSDEGDRFMDGHVFDPARLPDYVAGFAVKSALPFISDDEV
;
A
#
# COMPACT_ATOMS: atom_id res chain seq x y z
N MET A 1 66.18 49.66 34.00
CA MET A 1 65.77 48.33 34.40
C MET A 1 64.29 48.17 33.96
N ASP A 2 64.15 47.87 32.67
CA ASP A 2 62.87 47.91 31.97
C ASP A 2 62.23 46.52 32.01
N MET A 3 60.98 46.47 32.45
CA MET A 3 60.12 45.28 32.29
C MET A 3 59.16 45.52 31.12
N MET A 4 59.41 44.82 30.03
CA MET A 4 58.49 44.67 28.92
C MET A 4 57.35 43.73 29.30
N THR A 5 56.13 44.21 29.27
CA THR A 5 54.90 43.41 29.31
C THR A 5 54.43 43.13 27.90
N THR A 6 54.44 41.85 27.49
CA THR A 6 53.88 41.37 26.27
C THR A 6 52.40 41.08 26.45
N THR A 7 51.56 41.83 25.77
CA THR A 7 50.08 41.52 25.62
C THR A 7 49.90 40.59 24.44
N SER A 8 49.42 39.37 24.72
CA SER A 8 48.97 38.40 23.73
C SER A 8 47.52 38.78 23.28
N ASN A 9 47.41 39.06 22.00
CA ASN A 9 46.14 39.35 21.33
C ASN A 9 45.56 38.05 20.79
N ALA A 10 44.61 37.44 21.48
CA ALA A 10 43.85 36.30 20.99
C ALA A 10 42.68 36.79 20.14
N GLY A 11 42.92 36.88 18.80
CA GLY A 11 41.85 37.11 17.84
C GLY A 11 40.96 35.89 17.70
N GLY A 12 39.83 35.87 18.36
CA GLY A 12 38.75 34.87 18.09
C GLY A 12 38.10 35.24 16.76
N GLU A 13 38.27 34.35 15.75
CA GLU A 13 37.45 34.41 14.55
C GLU A 13 35.96 34.17 14.90
N LEU A 14 35.15 35.14 14.59
CA LEU A 14 33.69 34.99 14.65
C LEU A 14 33.26 33.94 13.61
N PRO A 15 32.38 32.99 13.93
CA PRO A 15 31.88 32.05 12.97
C PRO A 15 31.19 32.78 11.82
N SER A 16 31.57 32.45 10.60
CA SER A 16 30.98 32.99 9.37
C SER A 16 29.46 32.82 9.42
N PRO A 17 28.67 33.81 9.00
CA PRO A 17 27.22 33.67 8.97
C PRO A 17 26.86 32.53 7.98
N VAL A 18 26.08 31.57 8.46
CA VAL A 18 25.45 30.54 7.62
C VAL A 18 24.70 31.29 6.53
N ARG A 19 25.15 31.16 5.29
CA ARG A 19 24.43 31.67 4.13
C ARG A 19 23.10 30.92 4.07
N MET A 20 22.03 31.54 4.53
CA MET A 20 20.69 31.12 4.15
C MET A 20 20.58 31.29 2.64
N ASN A 21 20.59 30.19 1.92
CA ASN A 21 20.27 30.22 0.50
C ASN A 21 18.86 30.76 0.36
N ASN A 22 18.74 31.93 -0.25
CA ASN A 22 17.48 32.61 -0.54
C ASN A 22 16.80 32.01 -1.78
N GLU A 23 16.96 30.68 -1.99
CA GLU A 23 16.20 29.94 -2.99
C GLU A 23 14.80 29.71 -2.39
N GLY A 24 13.77 30.09 -3.13
CA GLY A 24 12.38 29.80 -2.75
C GLY A 24 12.16 28.30 -2.51
N PRO A 25 11.02 27.88 -1.95
CA PRO A 25 10.78 26.50 -1.61
C PRO A 25 10.93 25.62 -2.85
N LYS A 26 11.65 24.48 -2.69
CA LYS A 26 11.85 23.53 -3.79
C LYS A 26 10.54 22.86 -4.15
N VAL A 27 10.12 22.98 -5.41
CA VAL A 27 8.89 22.35 -5.92
C VAL A 27 9.18 20.90 -6.29
N LEU A 28 8.36 19.96 -5.79
CA LEU A 28 8.38 18.54 -6.13
C LEU A 28 7.05 18.17 -6.80
N ARG A 29 7.12 17.64 -8.02
CA ARG A 29 5.94 17.08 -8.69
C ARG A 29 5.68 15.66 -8.21
N ALA A 30 4.50 15.46 -7.65
CA ALA A 30 4.07 14.20 -7.05
C ALA A 30 2.81 13.66 -7.74
N GLY A 31 2.92 12.49 -8.38
CA GLY A 31 1.76 11.79 -8.94
C GLY A 31 0.99 11.03 -7.86
N PHE A 32 -0.35 11.04 -7.92
CA PHE A 32 -1.17 10.26 -6.98
C PHE A 32 -2.48 9.77 -7.61
N ILE A 33 -3.04 8.71 -7.03
CA ILE A 33 -4.36 8.16 -7.38
C ILE A 33 -5.38 8.60 -6.30
N PRO A 34 -6.64 8.94 -6.66
CA PRO A 34 -7.67 9.43 -5.75
C PRO A 34 -8.20 8.34 -4.80
N LEU A 35 -7.46 8.11 -3.73
CA LEU A 35 -7.72 7.11 -2.68
C LEU A 35 -7.42 7.74 -1.31
N VAL A 36 -8.09 7.25 -0.26
CA VAL A 36 -7.86 7.72 1.12
C VAL A 36 -6.44 7.42 1.60
N ASP A 37 -5.78 6.42 1.07
CA ASP A 37 -4.38 6.08 1.38
C ASP A 37 -3.35 7.10 0.84
N ALA A 38 -3.78 8.09 0.03
CA ALA A 38 -2.98 9.27 -0.31
C ALA A 38 -3.01 10.38 0.76
N SER A 39 -3.71 10.16 1.89
CA SER A 39 -3.92 11.15 2.95
C SER A 39 -2.65 11.83 3.43
N VAL A 40 -1.60 11.06 3.71
CA VAL A 40 -0.32 11.59 4.21
C VAL A 40 0.32 12.55 3.21
N LEU A 41 0.33 12.19 1.93
CA LEU A 41 0.87 13.03 0.86
C LEU A 41 0.04 14.31 0.68
N ILE A 42 -1.30 14.19 0.68
CA ILE A 42 -2.21 15.33 0.55
C ILE A 42 -2.13 16.23 1.78
N ALA A 43 -2.09 15.65 2.99
CA ALA A 43 -1.93 16.41 4.22
C ALA A 43 -0.59 17.18 4.27
N ALA A 44 0.49 16.56 3.81
CA ALA A 44 1.79 17.21 3.73
C ALA A 44 1.76 18.48 2.85
N ALA A 45 1.01 18.45 1.75
CA ALA A 45 0.82 19.58 0.86
C ALA A 45 -0.11 20.66 1.47
N GLU A 46 -1.33 20.26 1.88
CA GLU A 46 -2.42 21.17 2.23
C GLU A 46 -2.24 21.80 3.61
N PHE A 47 -1.79 21.04 4.62
CA PHE A 47 -1.67 21.51 6.00
C PHE A 47 -0.26 22.07 6.34
N GLY A 48 0.58 22.25 5.31
CA GLY A 48 1.82 23.01 5.40
C GLY A 48 3.02 22.24 5.96
N PHE A 49 2.95 20.91 6.14
CA PHE A 49 4.08 20.11 6.62
C PHE A 49 5.26 20.16 5.65
N ALA A 50 5.01 20.02 4.34
CA ALA A 50 6.05 20.16 3.33
C ALA A 50 6.67 21.57 3.33
N ARG A 51 5.85 22.60 3.53
CA ARG A 51 6.30 23.99 3.53
C ARG A 51 7.21 24.32 4.71
N LYS A 52 6.98 23.70 5.86
CA LYS A 52 7.87 23.83 7.04
C LYS A 52 9.26 23.31 6.75
N GLU A 53 9.38 22.31 5.88
CA GLU A 53 10.63 21.73 5.42
C GLU A 53 11.19 22.42 4.15
N GLY A 54 10.66 23.59 3.77
CA GLY A 54 11.09 24.33 2.59
C GLY A 54 10.73 23.64 1.26
N LEU A 55 9.70 22.79 1.26
CA LEU A 55 9.22 22.07 0.08
C LEU A 55 7.82 22.57 -0.31
N THR A 56 7.53 22.51 -1.62
CA THR A 56 6.18 22.64 -2.17
C THR A 56 5.86 21.37 -2.95
N LEU A 57 4.76 20.70 -2.62
CA LEU A 57 4.30 19.54 -3.34
C LEU A 57 3.27 19.96 -4.41
N ASP A 58 3.63 19.81 -5.69
CA ASP A 58 2.71 19.95 -6.84
C ASP A 58 2.05 18.60 -7.08
N LEU A 59 0.84 18.42 -6.51
CA LEU A 59 0.11 17.15 -6.55
C LEU A 59 -0.65 16.99 -7.87
N VAL A 60 -0.31 15.98 -8.64
CA VAL A 60 -0.91 15.70 -9.95
C VAL A 60 -1.73 14.42 -9.85
N LYS A 61 -3.07 14.58 -9.89
CA LYS A 61 -4.00 13.46 -9.89
C LYS A 61 -3.92 12.66 -11.19
N ASP A 62 -3.86 11.36 -11.07
CA ASP A 62 -3.93 10.41 -12.18
C ASP A 62 -5.04 9.38 -11.92
N VAL A 63 -5.41 8.61 -12.94
CA VAL A 63 -6.47 7.58 -12.85
C VAL A 63 -5.92 6.16 -13.02
N SER A 64 -4.65 6.02 -13.40
CA SER A 64 -4.01 4.75 -13.73
C SER A 64 -2.66 4.60 -13.06
N TRP A 65 -2.46 3.48 -12.38
CA TRP A 65 -1.17 3.11 -11.80
C TRP A 65 -0.07 2.95 -12.86
N ALA A 66 -0.43 2.48 -14.06
CA ALA A 66 0.51 2.41 -15.18
C ALA A 66 1.01 3.81 -15.59
N ASN A 67 0.10 4.80 -15.66
CA ASN A 67 0.48 6.18 -15.95
C ASN A 67 1.41 6.75 -14.86
N VAL A 68 1.09 6.52 -13.58
CA VAL A 68 1.93 6.99 -12.46
C VAL A 68 3.34 6.40 -12.58
N ARG A 69 3.46 5.09 -12.84
CA ARG A 69 4.75 4.41 -13.11
C ARG A 69 5.50 5.07 -14.26
N ASP A 70 4.85 5.20 -15.41
CA ASP A 70 5.50 5.69 -16.63
C ASP A 70 5.92 7.15 -16.49
N ARG A 71 5.08 7.98 -15.88
CA ARG A 71 5.39 9.39 -15.63
C ARG A 71 6.54 9.58 -14.65
N LEU A 72 6.69 8.70 -13.65
CA LEU A 72 7.87 8.67 -12.78
C LEU A 72 9.12 8.25 -13.57
N ALA A 73 9.03 7.18 -14.36
CA ALA A 73 10.12 6.66 -15.19
C ALA A 73 10.61 7.72 -16.20
N PHE A 74 9.67 8.44 -16.85
CA PHE A 74 9.98 9.50 -17.81
C PHE A 74 10.27 10.87 -17.19
N ARG A 75 10.52 10.92 -15.87
CA ARG A 75 10.93 12.16 -15.15
C ARG A 75 9.88 13.28 -15.20
N GLN A 76 8.61 12.96 -15.43
CA GLN A 76 7.50 13.90 -15.32
C GLN A 76 7.07 14.09 -13.85
N PHE A 77 7.39 13.11 -13.00
CA PHE A 77 7.27 13.18 -11.55
C PHE A 77 8.64 13.02 -10.90
N ASP A 78 8.85 13.72 -9.79
CA ASP A 78 10.01 13.53 -8.91
C ASP A 78 9.75 12.37 -7.97
N ILE A 79 8.54 12.33 -7.41
CA ILE A 79 8.05 11.30 -6.48
C ILE A 79 6.64 10.86 -6.89
N ALA A 80 6.20 9.72 -6.39
CA ALA A 80 4.85 9.23 -6.66
C ALA A 80 4.27 8.42 -5.49
N HIS A 81 2.97 8.62 -5.23
CA HIS A 81 2.14 7.69 -4.50
C HIS A 81 2.04 6.39 -5.30
N MET A 82 2.56 5.29 -4.77
CA MET A 82 2.66 4.02 -5.48
C MET A 82 2.14 2.86 -4.63
N LEU A 83 1.66 1.83 -5.32
CA LEU A 83 1.39 0.53 -4.72
C LEU A 83 2.70 -0.09 -4.23
N SER A 84 2.72 -0.63 -3.03
CA SER A 84 3.92 -1.21 -2.41
C SER A 84 4.62 -2.29 -3.27
N PRO A 85 3.92 -3.10 -4.11
CA PRO A 85 4.59 -4.03 -5.01
C PRO A 85 5.23 -3.39 -6.25
N MET A 86 4.89 -2.16 -6.61
CA MET A 86 5.43 -1.55 -7.84
C MET A 86 6.94 -1.30 -7.79
N PRO A 87 7.52 -0.72 -6.71
CA PRO A 87 8.98 -0.62 -6.58
C PRO A 87 9.67 -1.99 -6.63
N VAL A 88 9.12 -2.99 -5.95
CA VAL A 88 9.66 -4.36 -5.96
C VAL A 88 9.67 -4.92 -7.38
N ALA A 89 8.54 -4.86 -8.09
CA ALA A 89 8.45 -5.34 -9.47
C ALA A 89 9.45 -4.61 -10.39
N SER A 90 9.60 -3.28 -10.22
CA SER A 90 10.53 -2.50 -11.05
C SER A 90 12.00 -2.84 -10.80
N MET A 91 12.40 -3.10 -9.55
CA MET A 91 13.75 -3.55 -9.20
C MET A 91 14.04 -4.97 -9.73
N LEU A 92 13.01 -5.79 -9.88
CA LEU A 92 13.11 -7.12 -10.48
C LEU A 92 13.06 -7.11 -12.03
N GLY A 93 12.91 -5.93 -12.65
CA GLY A 93 12.76 -5.83 -14.10
C GLY A 93 11.43 -6.37 -14.63
N LEU A 94 10.39 -6.46 -13.79
CA LEU A 94 9.09 -6.99 -14.15
C LEU A 94 8.14 -5.89 -14.67
N GLY A 95 7.24 -6.29 -15.56
CA GLY A 95 6.23 -5.40 -16.14
C GLY A 95 6.65 -4.81 -17.48
N SER A 96 5.80 -3.93 -18.03
CA SER A 96 5.95 -3.42 -19.41
C SER A 96 6.96 -2.30 -19.57
N ASN A 97 7.36 -1.63 -18.50
CA ASN A 97 8.35 -0.54 -18.49
C ASN A 97 9.09 -0.54 -17.15
N PRO A 98 9.97 -1.51 -16.92
CA PRO A 98 10.72 -1.59 -15.68
C PRO A 98 11.73 -0.44 -15.62
N SER A 99 11.52 0.48 -14.71
CA SER A 99 12.46 1.55 -14.38
C SER A 99 12.77 1.48 -12.90
N PRO A 100 14.03 1.32 -12.47
CA PRO A 100 14.37 1.20 -11.06
C PRO A 100 13.67 2.25 -10.20
N THR A 101 12.99 1.79 -9.17
CA THR A 101 12.21 2.62 -8.26
C THR A 101 12.44 2.15 -6.84
N ILE A 102 12.69 3.09 -5.93
CA ILE A 102 12.88 2.82 -4.50
C ILE A 102 11.77 3.46 -3.68
N ALA A 103 11.54 2.90 -2.49
CA ALA A 103 10.54 3.37 -1.54
C ALA A 103 11.20 3.64 -0.17
N PRO A 104 11.54 4.90 0.13
CA PRO A 104 12.12 5.27 1.42
C PRO A 104 11.10 5.53 2.53
N PHE A 105 9.80 5.54 2.20
CA PHE A 105 8.72 5.85 3.13
C PHE A 105 7.43 5.11 2.76
N SER A 106 6.83 4.42 3.73
CA SER A 106 5.49 3.84 3.61
C SER A 106 4.43 4.86 4.03
N LEU A 107 3.34 4.98 3.27
CA LEU A 107 2.28 5.98 3.54
C LEU A 107 1.26 5.51 4.59
N GLY A 108 1.55 4.40 5.24
CA GLY A 108 0.70 3.79 6.24
C GLY A 108 0.32 2.35 5.91
N ARG A 109 -0.59 1.80 6.69
CA ARG A 109 -1.15 0.45 6.53
C ARG A 109 -2.65 0.49 6.46
N GLY A 110 -3.25 -0.54 5.87
CA GLY A 110 -4.70 -0.66 5.79
C GLY A 110 -5.30 0.02 4.56
N GLY A 111 -6.62 0.20 4.60
CA GLY A 111 -7.35 0.94 3.57
C GLY A 111 -7.97 0.11 2.45
N ASN A 112 -7.63 -1.17 2.30
CA ASN A 112 -8.22 -2.05 1.28
C ASN A 112 -9.38 -2.88 1.82
N ALA A 113 -10.27 -3.26 0.92
CA ALA A 113 -11.31 -4.24 1.20
C ALA A 113 -11.71 -5.00 -0.07
N ILE A 114 -12.30 -6.19 0.13
CA ILE A 114 -12.90 -7.01 -0.91
C ILE A 114 -14.41 -6.79 -0.86
N THR A 115 -14.97 -6.41 -2.01
CA THR A 115 -16.41 -6.19 -2.19
C THR A 115 -16.91 -7.11 -3.30
N LEU A 116 -17.96 -7.87 -3.03
CA LEU A 116 -18.68 -8.68 -4.02
C LEU A 116 -19.98 -8.01 -4.41
N SER A 117 -20.47 -8.27 -5.62
CA SER A 117 -21.80 -7.81 -6.02
C SER A 117 -22.86 -8.38 -5.08
N THR A 118 -23.89 -7.60 -4.77
CA THR A 118 -25.03 -8.06 -3.95
C THR A 118 -25.61 -9.35 -4.52
N ARG A 119 -25.70 -9.46 -5.85
CA ARG A 119 -26.18 -10.67 -6.55
C ARG A 119 -25.32 -11.89 -6.24
N LEU A 120 -23.99 -11.79 -6.32
CA LEU A 120 -23.08 -12.90 -6.04
C LEU A 120 -23.13 -13.26 -4.55
N PHE A 121 -23.17 -12.28 -3.66
CA PHE A 121 -23.26 -12.51 -2.23
C PHE A 121 -24.57 -13.21 -1.83
N ASP A 122 -25.72 -12.78 -2.36
CA ASP A 122 -27.01 -13.44 -2.11
C ASP A 122 -26.99 -14.89 -2.61
N ARG A 123 -26.30 -15.15 -3.72
CA ARG A 123 -26.09 -16.49 -4.24
C ARG A 123 -25.23 -17.35 -3.29
N MET A 124 -24.15 -16.79 -2.74
CA MET A 124 -23.33 -17.50 -1.74
C MET A 124 -24.14 -17.86 -0.50
N ARG A 125 -25.05 -17.00 -0.05
CA ARG A 125 -25.97 -17.31 1.04
C ARG A 125 -26.87 -18.50 0.73
N ASN A 126 -27.39 -18.57 -0.47
CA ASN A 126 -28.30 -19.63 -0.91
C ASN A 126 -27.59 -20.95 -1.18
N ASP A 127 -26.45 -20.92 -1.91
CA ASP A 127 -25.74 -22.13 -2.36
C ASP A 127 -24.88 -22.74 -1.23
N ALA A 128 -24.34 -21.92 -0.32
CA ALA A 128 -23.41 -22.35 0.72
C ALA A 128 -23.95 -22.23 2.15
N GLY A 129 -25.14 -21.64 2.34
CA GLY A 129 -25.72 -21.40 3.68
C GLY A 129 -24.90 -20.40 4.49
N LEU A 130 -24.29 -19.40 3.84
CA LEU A 130 -23.42 -18.42 4.47
C LEU A 130 -24.22 -17.57 5.48
N PRO A 131 -23.80 -17.50 6.77
CA PRO A 131 -24.43 -16.62 7.75
C PRO A 131 -24.17 -15.15 7.44
N GLU A 132 -24.97 -14.26 7.99
CA GLU A 132 -24.86 -12.83 7.76
C GLU A 132 -23.58 -12.22 8.35
N THR A 133 -23.10 -12.79 9.46
CA THR A 133 -21.86 -12.43 10.17
C THR A 133 -20.78 -13.48 9.95
N ALA A 134 -20.34 -13.64 8.70
CA ALA A 134 -19.30 -14.59 8.36
C ALA A 134 -17.93 -13.94 8.44
N SER A 135 -16.90 -14.70 8.82
CA SER A 135 -15.49 -14.27 8.74
C SER A 135 -15.04 -14.12 7.28
N ALA A 136 -13.89 -13.49 7.07
CA ALA A 136 -13.29 -13.39 5.73
C ALA A 136 -13.04 -14.79 5.13
N LEU A 137 -12.59 -15.75 5.94
CA LEU A 137 -12.34 -17.12 5.50
C LEU A 137 -13.65 -17.87 5.18
N ASP A 138 -14.71 -17.69 5.99
CA ASP A 138 -16.03 -18.28 5.70
C ASP A 138 -16.60 -17.74 4.39
N ASN A 139 -16.43 -16.44 4.12
CA ASN A 139 -16.82 -15.82 2.85
C ASN A 139 -16.05 -16.43 1.66
N ALA A 140 -14.74 -16.63 1.79
CA ALA A 140 -13.94 -17.28 0.76
C ALA A 140 -14.36 -18.71 0.49
N GLY A 141 -14.60 -19.51 1.56
CA GLY A 141 -15.10 -20.88 1.46
C GLY A 141 -16.51 -20.99 0.87
N ALA A 142 -17.39 -20.04 1.19
CA ALA A 142 -18.74 -19.98 0.60
C ALA A 142 -18.68 -19.62 -0.90
N LEU A 143 -17.77 -18.71 -1.29
CA LEU A 143 -17.54 -18.41 -2.71
C LEU A 143 -17.06 -19.65 -3.44
N ALA A 144 -16.12 -20.42 -2.87
CA ALA A 144 -15.64 -21.68 -3.51
C ALA A 144 -16.78 -22.68 -3.77
N LYS A 145 -17.70 -22.86 -2.79
CA LYS A 145 -18.87 -23.72 -2.96
C LYS A 145 -19.79 -23.21 -4.06
N THR A 146 -20.02 -21.90 -4.10
CA THR A 146 -20.85 -21.25 -5.14
C THR A 146 -20.21 -21.42 -6.53
N LEU A 147 -18.90 -21.27 -6.66
CA LEU A 147 -18.17 -21.50 -7.91
C LEU A 147 -18.29 -22.96 -8.38
N ALA A 148 -18.23 -23.92 -7.46
CA ALA A 148 -18.45 -25.32 -7.79
C ALA A 148 -19.85 -25.59 -8.35
N VAL A 149 -20.89 -24.96 -7.77
CA VAL A 149 -22.28 -25.03 -8.27
C VAL A 149 -22.38 -24.36 -9.66
N MET A 150 -21.77 -23.20 -9.85
CA MET A 150 -21.74 -22.50 -11.15
C MET A 150 -21.08 -23.38 -12.21
N LYS A 151 -19.94 -23.96 -11.91
CA LYS A 151 -19.20 -24.86 -12.81
C LYS A 151 -20.00 -26.10 -13.19
N ALA A 152 -20.69 -26.72 -12.23
CA ALA A 152 -21.57 -27.88 -12.49
C ALA A 152 -22.74 -27.53 -13.40
N ARG A 153 -23.18 -26.28 -13.43
CA ARG A 153 -24.27 -25.77 -14.29
C ARG A 153 -23.77 -25.22 -15.62
N GLY A 154 -22.45 -25.25 -15.88
CA GLY A 154 -21.87 -24.67 -17.09
C GLY A 154 -21.96 -23.14 -17.18
N GLU A 155 -22.11 -22.47 -16.05
CA GLU A 155 -22.18 -21.01 -15.99
C GLU A 155 -20.80 -20.38 -16.24
N PRO A 156 -20.73 -19.12 -16.74
CA PRO A 156 -19.47 -18.44 -16.95
C PRO A 156 -18.76 -18.16 -15.64
N LEU A 157 -17.42 -18.13 -15.68
CA LEU A 157 -16.58 -17.76 -14.54
C LEU A 157 -16.86 -16.29 -14.15
N PRO A 158 -16.95 -15.99 -12.84
CA PRO A 158 -17.10 -14.63 -12.40
C PRO A 158 -15.84 -13.78 -12.74
N THR A 159 -16.08 -12.50 -12.96
CA THR A 159 -15.02 -11.54 -13.28
C THR A 159 -14.81 -10.61 -12.10
N PHE A 160 -13.56 -10.52 -11.63
CA PHE A 160 -13.20 -9.67 -10.50
C PHE A 160 -12.22 -8.58 -10.88
N GLY A 161 -12.45 -7.38 -10.34
CA GLY A 161 -11.62 -6.21 -10.56
C GLY A 161 -10.46 -6.12 -9.56
N VAL A 162 -9.26 -5.89 -10.09
CA VAL A 162 -8.08 -5.44 -9.35
C VAL A 162 -7.54 -4.17 -9.99
N THR A 163 -6.67 -3.43 -9.30
CA THR A 163 -6.27 -2.10 -9.78
C THR A 163 -5.03 -2.12 -10.66
N TYR A 164 -4.18 -3.11 -10.48
CA TYR A 164 -2.92 -3.29 -11.23
C TYR A 164 -2.35 -4.70 -10.98
N PRO A 165 -1.64 -5.33 -11.95
CA PRO A 165 -1.07 -6.66 -11.77
C PRO A 165 -0.08 -6.76 -10.60
N PHE A 166 0.78 -5.76 -10.42
CA PHE A 166 1.72 -5.65 -9.29
C PHE A 166 1.13 -4.70 -8.23
N SER A 167 0.04 -5.14 -7.58
CA SER A 167 -0.65 -4.37 -6.53
C SER A 167 -0.91 -5.22 -5.30
N SER A 168 -0.88 -4.59 -4.12
CA SER A 168 -1.36 -5.19 -2.87
C SER A 168 -2.79 -5.72 -3.04
N HIS A 169 -3.68 -4.98 -3.71
CA HIS A 169 -5.04 -5.41 -4.02
C HIS A 169 -5.11 -6.74 -4.78
N ASN A 170 -4.24 -6.92 -5.80
CA ASN A 170 -4.17 -8.18 -6.54
C ASN A 170 -3.67 -9.33 -5.67
N TYR A 171 -2.61 -9.11 -4.88
CA TYR A 171 -2.05 -10.15 -4.03
C TYR A 171 -2.95 -10.48 -2.84
N GLU A 172 -3.60 -9.51 -2.22
CA GLU A 172 -4.58 -9.71 -1.15
C GLU A 172 -5.81 -10.47 -1.67
N PHE A 173 -6.32 -10.11 -2.84
CA PHE A 173 -7.46 -10.80 -3.43
C PHE A 173 -7.12 -12.25 -3.80
N ARG A 174 -5.96 -12.48 -4.45
CA ARG A 174 -5.46 -13.83 -4.74
C ARG A 174 -5.23 -14.63 -3.47
N TYR A 175 -4.70 -14.00 -2.42
CA TYR A 175 -4.49 -14.65 -1.12
C TYR A 175 -5.81 -15.09 -0.50
N TRP A 176 -6.81 -14.20 -0.46
CA TRP A 176 -8.14 -14.47 0.04
C TRP A 176 -8.85 -15.59 -0.75
N LEU A 177 -8.82 -15.54 -2.08
CA LEU A 177 -9.37 -16.58 -2.95
C LEU A 177 -8.71 -17.93 -2.66
N ALA A 178 -7.39 -17.97 -2.62
CA ALA A 178 -6.62 -19.20 -2.39
C ALA A 178 -6.82 -19.78 -0.98
N ALA A 179 -6.98 -18.96 0.04
CA ALA A 179 -7.34 -19.40 1.40
C ALA A 179 -8.70 -20.12 1.43
N GLY A 180 -9.64 -19.73 0.55
CA GLY A 180 -10.89 -20.44 0.32
C GLY A 180 -10.79 -21.67 -0.58
N GLY A 181 -9.60 -21.99 -1.12
CA GLY A 181 -9.38 -23.11 -2.04
C GLY A 181 -9.67 -22.78 -3.51
N ILE A 182 -9.80 -21.52 -3.88
CA ILE A 182 -10.08 -21.05 -5.25
C ILE A 182 -8.75 -20.75 -5.95
N ASP A 183 -8.53 -21.33 -7.12
CA ASP A 183 -7.39 -20.97 -7.98
C ASP A 183 -7.72 -19.70 -8.79
N PRO A 184 -7.06 -18.55 -8.49
CA PRO A 184 -7.42 -17.28 -9.10
C PRO A 184 -7.12 -17.20 -10.60
N ASP A 185 -6.33 -18.13 -11.15
CA ASP A 185 -5.99 -18.18 -12.58
C ASP A 185 -6.86 -19.16 -13.36
N LYS A 186 -7.62 -20.06 -12.66
CA LYS A 186 -8.44 -21.09 -13.30
C LYS A 186 -9.95 -20.95 -13.01
N ASP A 187 -10.29 -20.54 -11.78
CA ASP A 187 -11.68 -20.60 -11.31
C ASP A 187 -12.41 -19.24 -11.43
N VAL A 188 -11.67 -18.16 -11.71
CA VAL A 188 -12.20 -16.81 -11.87
C VAL A 188 -11.46 -16.05 -12.98
N LYS A 189 -11.95 -14.85 -13.35
CA LYS A 189 -11.24 -13.92 -14.26
C LYS A 189 -10.84 -12.68 -13.47
N LEU A 190 -9.57 -12.32 -13.50
CA LEU A 190 -9.07 -11.07 -12.93
C LEU A 190 -8.85 -10.04 -14.04
N VAL A 191 -9.42 -8.84 -13.86
CA VAL A 191 -9.30 -7.72 -14.81
C VAL A 191 -8.87 -6.45 -14.10
N VAL A 192 -8.17 -5.57 -14.82
CA VAL A 192 -7.76 -4.27 -14.26
C VAL A 192 -8.90 -3.26 -14.41
N VAL A 193 -9.30 -2.67 -13.27
CA VAL A 193 -10.31 -1.62 -13.20
C VAL A 193 -9.76 -0.44 -12.38
N PRO A 194 -9.76 0.80 -12.92
CA PRO A 194 -9.36 1.97 -12.15
C PRO A 194 -10.22 2.13 -10.88
N PRO A 195 -9.64 2.50 -9.71
CA PRO A 195 -10.35 2.58 -8.45
C PRO A 195 -11.68 3.35 -8.49
N PRO A 196 -11.77 4.56 -9.06
CA PRO A 196 -13.03 5.31 -9.09
C PRO A 196 -14.13 4.66 -9.93
N MET A 197 -13.77 3.74 -10.84
CA MET A 197 -14.72 3.08 -11.76
C MET A 197 -15.27 1.75 -11.22
N THR A 198 -14.73 1.23 -10.10
CA THR A 198 -15.09 -0.10 -9.59
C THR A 198 -16.56 -0.22 -9.21
N SER A 199 -17.12 0.80 -8.54
CA SER A 199 -18.53 0.81 -8.13
C SER A 199 -19.48 0.84 -9.35
N ASP A 200 -19.14 1.58 -10.40
CA ASP A 200 -19.94 1.64 -11.63
C ASP A 200 -19.83 0.34 -12.44
N ALA A 201 -18.62 -0.23 -12.55
CA ALA A 201 -18.42 -1.51 -13.20
C ALA A 201 -19.21 -2.64 -12.50
N LEU A 202 -19.26 -2.62 -11.15
CA LEU A 202 -20.05 -3.55 -10.36
C LEU A 202 -21.55 -3.36 -10.59
N ALA A 203 -22.04 -2.11 -10.59
CA ALA A 203 -23.43 -1.76 -10.85
C ALA A 203 -23.90 -2.18 -12.26
N ALA A 204 -23.02 -2.02 -13.26
CA ALA A 204 -23.28 -2.43 -14.64
C ALA A 204 -23.19 -3.95 -14.85
N GLY A 205 -22.75 -4.74 -13.84
CA GLY A 205 -22.52 -6.17 -13.97
C GLY A 205 -21.33 -6.54 -14.87
N ALA A 206 -20.44 -5.58 -15.14
CA ALA A 206 -19.20 -5.83 -15.87
C ALA A 206 -18.18 -6.62 -15.04
N ILE A 207 -18.26 -6.51 -13.72
CA ILE A 207 -17.53 -7.30 -12.74
C ILE A 207 -18.47 -7.83 -11.67
N ASP A 208 -18.10 -8.94 -11.02
CA ASP A 208 -18.86 -9.59 -9.95
C ASP A 208 -18.32 -9.24 -8.55
N GLY A 209 -17.18 -8.59 -8.47
CA GLY A 209 -16.55 -8.10 -7.25
C GLY A 209 -15.23 -7.42 -7.55
N PHE A 210 -14.60 -6.86 -6.53
CA PHE A 210 -13.30 -6.18 -6.66
C PHE A 210 -12.56 -6.09 -5.32
N CYS A 211 -11.24 -5.91 -5.41
CA CYS A 211 -10.41 -5.46 -4.30
C CYS A 211 -9.81 -4.09 -4.64
N VAL A 212 -10.05 -3.10 -3.78
CA VAL A 212 -9.61 -1.72 -4.01
C VAL A 212 -9.42 -0.98 -2.68
N GLY A 213 -8.67 0.12 -2.70
CA GLY A 213 -8.55 1.04 -1.57
C GLY A 213 -9.80 1.89 -1.36
N ALA A 214 -9.99 2.33 -0.12
CA ALA A 214 -11.08 3.23 0.24
C ALA A 214 -11.00 4.58 -0.55
N PRO A 215 -12.17 5.22 -0.81
CA PRO A 215 -13.48 4.95 -0.21
C PRO A 215 -14.39 4.05 -1.08
N TRP A 216 -13.93 3.52 -2.19
CA TRP A 216 -14.77 2.95 -3.26
C TRP A 216 -15.56 1.71 -2.84
N ASN A 217 -15.07 0.92 -1.87
CA ASN A 217 -15.81 -0.18 -1.26
C ASN A 217 -17.09 0.33 -0.56
N MET A 218 -16.94 1.37 0.25
CA MET A 218 -18.06 2.01 0.95
C MET A 218 -19.05 2.67 -0.02
N VAL A 219 -18.55 3.30 -1.09
CA VAL A 219 -19.41 3.86 -2.14
C VAL A 219 -20.25 2.75 -2.78
N ALA A 220 -19.67 1.59 -3.11
CA ALA A 220 -20.42 0.47 -3.68
C ALA A 220 -21.44 -0.14 -2.71
N SER A 221 -21.07 -0.28 -1.44
CA SER A 221 -21.96 -0.86 -0.41
C SER A 221 -23.15 0.05 -0.12
N GLU A 222 -22.97 1.35 0.00
CA GLU A 222 -24.06 2.29 0.26
C GLU A 222 -24.97 2.52 -0.95
N ARG A 223 -24.46 2.36 -2.15
CA ARG A 223 -25.27 2.31 -3.37
C ARG A 223 -26.10 1.02 -3.49
N GLY A 224 -25.91 0.05 -2.59
CA GLY A 224 -26.62 -1.23 -2.60
C GLY A 224 -26.18 -2.18 -3.71
N VAL A 225 -25.09 -1.88 -4.44
CA VAL A 225 -24.58 -2.70 -5.54
C VAL A 225 -23.53 -3.70 -5.08
N GLY A 226 -22.94 -3.48 -3.89
CA GLY A 226 -21.88 -4.32 -3.33
C GLY A 226 -22.09 -4.69 -1.87
N ARG A 227 -21.47 -5.79 -1.45
CA ARG A 227 -21.27 -6.22 -0.06
C ARG A 227 -19.79 -6.35 0.23
N ILE A 228 -19.31 -5.65 1.26
CA ILE A 228 -17.94 -5.82 1.75
C ILE A 228 -17.86 -7.15 2.51
N VAL A 229 -16.97 -8.05 2.08
CA VAL A 229 -16.84 -9.42 2.62
C VAL A 229 -15.54 -9.65 3.37
N ALA A 230 -14.53 -8.83 3.14
CA ALA A 230 -13.27 -8.84 3.89
C ALA A 230 -12.63 -7.45 3.84
N ALA A 231 -12.05 -7.02 4.94
CA ALA A 231 -11.10 -5.92 4.99
C ALA A 231 -9.66 -6.47 4.95
N LYS A 232 -8.69 -5.64 4.64
CA LYS A 232 -7.28 -6.01 4.66
C LYS A 232 -6.84 -6.58 6.01
N GLN A 233 -7.31 -5.99 7.11
CA GLN A 233 -7.04 -6.44 8.48
C GLN A 233 -7.49 -7.89 8.75
N ASP A 234 -8.49 -8.36 8.01
CA ASP A 234 -8.96 -9.75 8.09
C ASP A 234 -8.04 -10.73 7.37
N ILE A 235 -7.19 -10.24 6.45
CA ILE A 235 -6.26 -11.03 5.65
C ILE A 235 -4.89 -11.04 6.30
N TRP A 236 -4.35 -9.87 6.57
CA TRP A 236 -3.09 -9.65 7.29
C TRP A 236 -3.01 -8.19 7.76
N PRO A 237 -3.07 -7.91 9.07
CA PRO A 237 -3.12 -6.54 9.62
C PRO A 237 -1.94 -5.66 9.21
N SER A 238 -0.72 -6.19 9.26
CA SER A 238 0.51 -5.44 8.91
C SER A 238 0.86 -5.45 7.43
N ALA A 239 -0.02 -5.95 6.55
CA ALA A 239 0.28 -6.02 5.12
C ALA A 239 0.72 -4.65 4.54
N PRO A 240 1.78 -4.60 3.71
CA PRO A 240 2.22 -3.36 3.07
C PRO A 240 1.17 -2.83 2.09
N GLU A 241 1.01 -1.51 2.03
CA GLU A 241 -0.05 -0.94 1.18
C GLU A 241 0.49 0.11 0.21
N LYS A 242 0.67 1.36 0.61
CA LYS A 242 1.17 2.42 -0.27
C LYS A 242 2.52 2.92 0.21
N VAL A 243 3.30 3.36 -0.76
CA VAL A 243 4.64 3.92 -0.52
C VAL A 243 4.83 5.20 -1.32
N ILE A 244 5.81 6.01 -0.92
CA ILE A 244 6.39 7.03 -1.78
C ILE A 244 7.47 6.37 -2.62
N GLY A 245 7.23 6.33 -3.92
CA GLY A 245 8.22 5.87 -4.90
C GLY A 245 9.02 7.02 -5.50
N MET A 246 10.31 6.78 -5.74
CA MET A 246 11.19 7.70 -6.47
C MET A 246 12.29 6.94 -7.21
N ARG A 247 12.88 7.58 -8.21
CA ARG A 247 14.02 6.99 -8.91
C ARG A 247 15.29 7.03 -8.04
N PRO A 248 16.13 5.97 -8.05
CA PRO A 248 17.38 5.95 -7.29
C PRO A 248 18.31 7.11 -7.66
N ASP A 249 18.50 7.39 -8.95
CA ASP A 249 19.38 8.47 -9.45
C ASP A 249 18.93 9.85 -8.97
N TRP A 250 17.63 10.05 -8.86
CA TRP A 250 17.06 11.28 -8.32
C TRP A 250 17.31 11.40 -6.81
N ALA A 251 17.11 10.32 -6.05
CA ALA A 251 17.35 10.31 -4.61
C ALA A 251 18.84 10.56 -4.29
N GLU A 252 19.75 9.92 -5.02
CA GLU A 252 21.21 10.11 -4.87
C GLU A 252 21.65 11.54 -5.18
N SER A 253 21.04 12.18 -6.17
CA SER A 253 21.36 13.57 -6.54
C SER A 253 20.69 14.63 -5.66
N HIS A 254 19.72 14.22 -4.80
CA HIS A 254 18.95 15.14 -3.95
C HIS A 254 18.79 14.64 -2.50
N PRO A 255 19.84 14.20 -1.81
CA PRO A 255 19.75 13.52 -0.51
C PRO A 255 19.09 14.40 0.57
N GLU A 256 19.42 15.69 0.60
CA GLU A 256 18.83 16.65 1.55
C GLU A 256 17.32 16.85 1.29
N THR A 257 16.90 16.89 0.03
CA THR A 257 15.50 17.00 -0.34
C THR A 257 14.71 15.75 0.07
N VAL A 258 15.30 14.56 -0.11
CA VAL A 258 14.70 13.28 0.33
C VAL A 258 14.55 13.27 1.84
N SER A 259 15.55 13.69 2.60
CA SER A 259 15.48 13.76 4.07
C SER A 259 14.38 14.71 4.53
N ARG A 260 14.32 15.93 3.98
CA ARG A 260 13.25 16.92 4.29
C ARG A 260 11.86 16.41 3.92
N LEU A 261 11.73 15.70 2.79
CA LEU A 261 10.47 15.10 2.39
C LEU A 261 10.00 14.04 3.39
N ILE A 262 10.90 13.16 3.83
CA ILE A 262 10.58 12.12 4.82
C ILE A 262 10.13 12.75 6.14
N VAL A 263 10.81 13.80 6.63
CA VAL A 263 10.41 14.54 7.85
C VAL A 263 9.02 15.16 7.68
N ALA A 264 8.75 15.77 6.53
CA ALA A 264 7.44 16.36 6.25
C ALA A 264 6.31 15.32 6.21
N LEU A 265 6.58 14.16 5.59
CA LEU A 265 5.61 13.07 5.49
C LEU A 265 5.37 12.41 6.86
N ASP A 266 6.40 12.23 7.67
CA ASP A 266 6.28 11.69 9.02
C ASP A 266 5.39 12.58 9.91
N ALA A 267 5.65 13.89 9.91
CA ALA A 267 4.82 14.85 10.64
C ALA A 267 3.37 14.89 10.14
N ALA A 268 3.16 14.74 8.82
CA ALA A 268 1.82 14.64 8.25
C ALA A 268 1.14 13.32 8.63
N ALA A 269 1.87 12.20 8.66
CA ALA A 269 1.34 10.90 9.08
C ALA A 269 0.90 10.90 10.54
N GLN A 270 1.72 11.47 11.45
CA GLN A 270 1.35 11.68 12.86
C GLN A 270 0.08 12.51 13.00
N TRP A 271 -0.08 13.53 12.17
CA TRP A 271 -1.27 14.38 12.18
C TRP A 271 -2.50 13.62 11.65
N CYS A 272 -2.35 12.82 10.61
CA CYS A 272 -3.43 12.02 10.02
C CYS A 272 -3.97 10.94 10.98
N ASP A 273 -3.12 10.37 11.84
CA ASP A 273 -3.53 9.34 12.82
C ASP A 273 -4.39 9.89 13.97
N ARG A 274 -4.42 11.21 14.17
CA ARG A 274 -5.16 11.80 15.28
C ARG A 274 -6.64 11.98 14.93
N PRO A 275 -7.58 11.35 15.69
CA PRO A 275 -9.01 11.42 15.41
C PRO A 275 -9.56 12.84 15.37
N GLU A 276 -9.01 13.78 16.16
CA GLU A 276 -9.41 15.19 16.16
C GLU A 276 -9.15 15.91 14.83
N ASN A 277 -8.31 15.34 13.96
CA ASN A 277 -7.98 15.90 12.65
C ASN A 277 -8.80 15.26 11.52
N HIS A 278 -9.54 14.17 11.79
CA HIS A 278 -10.23 13.41 10.73
C HIS A 278 -11.28 14.25 9.98
N ASP A 279 -11.96 15.18 10.65
CA ASP A 279 -12.91 16.08 9.99
C ASP A 279 -12.23 17.00 8.98
N ALA A 280 -11.11 17.63 9.37
CA ALA A 280 -10.34 18.47 8.48
C ALA A 280 -9.71 17.68 7.32
N LEU A 281 -9.20 16.49 7.62
CA LEU A 281 -8.64 15.58 6.62
C LEU A 281 -9.73 15.12 5.63
N ALA A 282 -10.90 14.70 6.11
CA ALA A 282 -12.01 14.27 5.26
C ALA A 282 -12.49 15.39 4.34
N ALA A 283 -12.59 16.62 4.86
CA ALA A 283 -12.96 17.79 4.07
C ALA A 283 -11.94 18.09 2.95
N ALA A 284 -10.64 18.01 3.26
CA ALA A 284 -9.59 18.17 2.26
C ALA A 284 -9.63 17.07 1.19
N LEU A 285 -9.75 15.81 1.61
CA LEU A 285 -9.79 14.67 0.69
C LEU A 285 -11.01 14.67 -0.23
N ALA A 286 -12.17 15.19 0.24
CA ALA A 286 -13.39 15.28 -0.54
C ALA A 286 -13.34 16.33 -1.68
N ASP A 287 -12.36 17.25 -1.64
CA ASP A 287 -12.17 18.26 -2.70
C ASP A 287 -12.03 17.57 -4.07
N PRO A 288 -12.68 18.11 -5.13
CA PRO A 288 -12.55 17.61 -6.52
C PRO A 288 -11.11 17.51 -7.03
N ARG A 289 -10.18 18.29 -6.50
CA ARG A 289 -8.74 18.19 -6.80
C ARG A 289 -8.15 16.84 -6.37
N TYR A 290 -8.73 16.21 -5.34
CA TYR A 290 -8.25 14.97 -4.74
C TYR A 290 -9.17 13.80 -5.04
N ILE A 291 -9.94 13.30 -4.05
CA ILE A 291 -10.73 12.06 -4.22
C ILE A 291 -12.06 12.32 -4.91
N ALA A 292 -12.72 13.44 -4.59
CA ALA A 292 -14.05 13.78 -5.09
C ALA A 292 -15.15 12.78 -4.68
N ALA A 293 -15.01 12.13 -3.53
CA ALA A 293 -16.03 11.25 -2.94
C ALA A 293 -16.78 11.99 -1.82
N PRO A 294 -17.98 11.51 -1.42
CA PRO A 294 -18.76 12.14 -0.36
C PRO A 294 -17.96 12.23 0.95
N VAL A 295 -17.89 13.42 1.54
CA VAL A 295 -17.12 13.68 2.77
C VAL A 295 -17.52 12.77 3.92
N GLU A 296 -18.81 12.46 4.06
CA GLU A 296 -19.33 11.58 5.12
C GLU A 296 -18.83 10.14 4.98
N ILE A 297 -18.66 9.65 3.75
CA ILE A 297 -18.06 8.33 3.50
C ILE A 297 -16.59 8.35 3.90
N ILE A 298 -15.85 9.38 3.51
CA ILE A 298 -14.42 9.51 3.86
C ILE A 298 -14.26 9.60 5.37
N ARG A 299 -15.08 10.41 6.06
CA ARG A 299 -15.04 10.54 7.53
C ARG A 299 -15.22 9.20 8.23
N ARG A 300 -16.25 8.41 7.83
CA ARG A 300 -16.49 7.09 8.42
C ARG A 300 -15.37 6.10 8.11
N VAL A 301 -14.84 6.15 6.91
CA VAL A 301 -13.66 5.34 6.54
C VAL A 301 -12.46 5.65 7.45
N LEU A 302 -12.17 6.94 7.71
CA LEU A 302 -11.10 7.34 8.61
C LEU A 302 -11.37 6.91 10.06
N ALA A 303 -12.63 6.90 10.48
CA ALA A 303 -13.03 6.40 11.79
C ALA A 303 -13.11 4.87 11.89
N GLY A 304 -12.85 4.13 10.79
CA GLY A 304 -13.00 2.68 10.76
C GLY A 304 -14.44 2.18 10.80
N GLU A 305 -15.42 3.04 10.49
CA GLU A 305 -16.85 2.70 10.50
C GLU A 305 -17.31 2.25 9.11
N PHE A 306 -17.59 0.96 8.98
CA PHE A 306 -17.99 0.36 7.71
C PHE A 306 -19.49 0.14 7.61
N SER A 307 -20.08 0.61 6.50
CA SER A 307 -21.34 0.07 5.99
C SER A 307 -21.02 -1.14 5.12
N LEU A 308 -21.31 -2.34 5.58
CA LEU A 308 -21.02 -3.56 4.83
C LEU A 308 -21.95 -3.72 3.62
N ASP A 309 -23.17 -3.20 3.72
CA ASP A 309 -24.19 -3.17 2.67
C ASP A 309 -25.21 -2.04 2.92
N ALA A 310 -26.15 -1.88 1.99
CA ALA A 310 -27.26 -0.90 2.11
C ALA A 310 -28.39 -1.34 3.08
N LYS A 311 -28.34 -2.56 3.64
CA LYS A 311 -29.35 -3.08 4.59
C LYS A 311 -29.10 -2.64 6.03
N GLY A 312 -28.01 -1.89 6.28
CA GLY A 312 -27.66 -1.37 7.61
C GLY A 312 -26.68 -2.25 8.38
N ASN A 313 -26.15 -3.31 7.77
CA ASN A 313 -25.08 -4.09 8.38
C ASN A 313 -23.80 -3.23 8.48
N ARG A 314 -23.28 -3.10 9.70
CA ARG A 314 -22.11 -2.26 10.00
C ARG A 314 -21.05 -3.06 10.72
N ARG A 315 -19.79 -2.61 10.57
CA ARG A 315 -18.65 -3.13 11.30
C ARG A 315 -17.73 -1.97 11.66
N ILE A 316 -17.12 -2.06 12.85
CA ILE A 316 -16.05 -1.13 13.26
C ILE A 316 -14.72 -1.87 13.17
N ILE A 317 -13.74 -1.25 12.53
CA ILE A 317 -12.35 -1.70 12.43
C ILE A 317 -11.49 -0.51 12.84
N THR A 318 -11.07 -0.46 14.10
CA THR A 318 -10.40 0.72 14.69
C THR A 318 -9.04 1.02 14.08
N ASP A 319 -8.38 0.02 13.53
CA ASP A 319 -7.08 0.09 12.86
C ASP A 319 -7.17 -0.05 11.33
N TYR A 320 -8.32 0.30 10.75
CA TYR A 320 -8.52 0.21 9.30
C TYR A 320 -7.52 1.06 8.51
N PHE A 321 -7.20 2.26 9.01
CA PHE A 321 -6.05 3.04 8.61
C PHE A 321 -5.14 3.27 9.80
N MET A 322 -3.86 2.98 9.61
CA MET A 322 -2.77 3.38 10.48
C MET A 322 -1.78 4.19 9.64
N PHE A 323 -1.82 5.51 9.79
CA PHE A 323 -0.96 6.39 9.00
C PHE A 323 0.45 6.49 9.56
N HIS A 324 0.61 6.35 10.90
CA HIS A 324 1.89 6.47 11.60
C HIS A 324 2.09 5.38 12.67
N SER A 325 1.06 5.07 13.45
CA SER A 325 1.13 4.18 14.60
C SER A 325 1.77 2.82 14.25
N GLY A 326 2.48 2.22 15.20
CA GLY A 326 3.11 0.90 15.02
C GLY A 326 4.20 0.87 13.96
N PHE A 327 4.91 1.97 13.77
CA PHE A 327 5.93 2.13 12.71
C PHE A 327 5.38 1.88 11.31
N ALA A 328 4.16 2.33 11.04
CA ALA A 328 3.50 2.12 9.75
C ALA A 328 4.25 2.77 8.57
N ASN A 329 5.07 3.79 8.83
CA ASN A 329 5.85 4.49 7.81
C ASN A 329 7.21 3.87 7.53
N TYR A 330 7.68 2.95 8.38
CA TYR A 330 8.97 2.29 8.18
C TYR A 330 8.93 1.35 6.97
N PRO A 331 9.79 1.54 5.95
CA PRO A 331 9.82 0.68 4.77
C PRO A 331 10.55 -0.64 5.08
N ARG A 332 9.82 -1.65 5.58
CA ARG A 332 10.37 -2.93 6.03
C ARG A 332 10.88 -3.79 4.87
N PRO A 333 12.14 -4.24 4.86
CA PRO A 333 12.62 -5.19 3.88
C PRO A 333 11.84 -6.53 3.87
N SER A 334 11.36 -6.99 5.03
CA SER A 334 10.49 -8.18 5.13
C SER A 334 9.20 -8.03 4.29
N HIS A 335 8.60 -6.85 4.24
CA HIS A 335 7.45 -6.56 3.38
C HIS A 335 7.79 -6.70 1.89
N ALA A 336 8.95 -6.18 1.46
CA ALA A 336 9.40 -6.33 0.08
C ALA A 336 9.64 -7.81 -0.29
N LEU A 337 10.21 -8.58 0.63
CA LEU A 337 10.43 -10.02 0.45
C LEU A 337 9.12 -10.81 0.47
N TRP A 338 8.15 -10.43 1.31
CA TRP A 338 6.82 -11.03 1.25
C TRP A 338 6.14 -10.75 -0.10
N ILE A 339 6.21 -9.52 -0.60
CA ILE A 339 5.69 -9.17 -1.93
C ILE A 339 6.36 -10.02 -3.01
N TYR A 340 7.68 -10.17 -2.96
CA TYR A 340 8.41 -11.02 -3.88
C TYR A 340 7.96 -12.49 -3.77
N SER A 341 7.71 -13.00 -2.56
CA SER A 341 7.17 -14.36 -2.36
C SER A 341 5.81 -14.55 -3.05
N GLN A 342 4.95 -13.52 -3.05
CA GLN A 342 3.69 -13.58 -3.78
C GLN A 342 3.90 -13.51 -5.30
N MET A 343 4.88 -12.75 -5.80
CA MET A 343 5.24 -12.77 -7.23
C MET A 343 5.69 -14.17 -7.66
N ILE A 344 6.50 -14.85 -6.84
CA ILE A 344 6.88 -16.26 -7.09
C ILE A 344 5.64 -17.17 -7.02
N ARG A 345 4.83 -17.06 -5.97
CA ARG A 345 3.63 -17.89 -5.78
C ARG A 345 2.71 -17.89 -7.00
N TRP A 346 2.63 -16.75 -7.68
CA TRP A 346 1.74 -16.56 -8.84
C TRP A 346 2.48 -16.62 -10.19
N GLY A 347 3.72 -17.12 -10.21
CA GLY A 347 4.47 -17.37 -11.45
C GLY A 347 4.92 -16.10 -12.17
N GLN A 348 4.98 -14.97 -11.47
CA GLN A 348 5.44 -13.69 -12.02
C GLN A 348 6.96 -13.49 -11.88
N ALA A 349 7.60 -14.20 -10.96
CA ALA A 349 9.03 -14.17 -10.69
C ALA A 349 9.55 -15.59 -10.40
N GLU A 350 10.86 -15.78 -10.54
CA GLU A 350 11.58 -17.01 -10.22
C GLU A 350 12.12 -16.98 -8.78
N VAL A 351 12.40 -18.13 -8.20
CA VAL A 351 13.12 -18.23 -6.92
C VAL A 351 14.60 -17.97 -7.19
N SER A 352 15.14 -16.88 -6.68
CA SER A 352 16.55 -16.48 -6.89
C SER A 352 17.05 -15.62 -5.74
N LEU A 353 18.25 -15.90 -5.24
CA LEU A 353 18.90 -15.08 -4.21
C LEU A 353 19.18 -13.65 -4.72
N ASN A 354 19.54 -13.50 -5.99
CA ASN A 354 19.80 -12.20 -6.61
C ASN A 354 18.50 -11.39 -6.71
N MET A 355 17.39 -12.05 -7.12
CA MET A 355 16.07 -11.38 -7.13
C MET A 355 15.58 -11.04 -5.72
N ALA A 356 15.81 -11.89 -4.72
CA ALA A 356 15.48 -11.58 -3.32
C ALA A 356 16.23 -10.34 -2.83
N ARG A 357 17.53 -10.21 -3.12
CA ARG A 357 18.33 -9.02 -2.78
C ARG A 357 17.82 -7.78 -3.52
N ALA A 358 17.53 -7.90 -4.81
CA ALA A 358 16.96 -6.80 -5.60
C ALA A 358 15.58 -6.37 -5.06
N ALA A 359 14.71 -7.32 -4.71
CA ALA A 359 13.42 -7.05 -4.09
C ALA A 359 13.56 -6.29 -2.76
N ALA A 360 14.42 -6.77 -1.86
CA ALA A 360 14.68 -6.13 -0.58
C ALA A 360 15.22 -4.70 -0.74
N SER A 361 16.11 -4.47 -1.74
CA SER A 361 16.70 -3.16 -2.00
C SER A 361 15.72 -2.12 -2.56
N ALA A 362 14.52 -2.53 -2.96
CA ALA A 362 13.45 -1.60 -3.34
C ALA A 362 13.00 -0.74 -2.15
N TYR A 363 13.06 -1.27 -0.94
CA TYR A 363 12.72 -0.53 0.26
C TYR A 363 14.00 0.00 0.91
N ARG A 364 13.98 1.27 1.30
CA ARG A 364 15.19 2.00 1.73
C ARG A 364 15.07 2.50 3.18
N PRO A 365 15.13 1.57 4.17
CA PRO A 365 15.13 1.93 5.59
C PRO A 365 16.32 2.79 5.99
N ASP A 366 17.44 2.72 5.27
CA ASP A 366 18.61 3.56 5.46
C ASP A 366 18.30 5.05 5.26
N LEU A 367 17.55 5.41 4.20
CA LEU A 367 17.12 6.80 3.95
C LEU A 367 16.12 7.27 5.01
N TYR A 368 15.22 6.40 5.46
CA TYR A 368 14.28 6.67 6.54
C TYR A 368 15.02 6.98 7.86
N ARG A 369 15.95 6.13 8.25
CA ARG A 369 16.77 6.31 9.47
C ARG A 369 17.66 7.55 9.38
N THR A 370 18.22 7.83 8.21
CA THR A 370 19.02 9.05 7.99
C THR A 370 18.19 10.31 8.25
N ALA A 371 16.91 10.32 7.88
CA ALA A 371 16.03 11.47 8.03
C ALA A 371 15.46 11.63 9.45
N LEU A 372 15.07 10.53 10.10
CA LEU A 372 14.28 10.54 11.34
C LEU A 372 15.04 10.01 12.57
N GLY A 373 16.20 9.40 12.37
CA GLY A 373 16.99 8.74 13.43
C GLY A 373 16.55 7.30 13.68
N ASP A 374 17.43 6.53 14.34
CA ASP A 374 17.22 5.11 14.62
C ASP A 374 16.10 4.85 15.63
N ASP A 375 15.82 5.78 16.53
CA ASP A 375 14.74 5.68 17.52
C ASP A 375 13.34 5.59 16.89
N ASN A 376 13.21 6.00 15.63
CA ASN A 376 11.97 5.93 14.84
C ASN A 376 11.85 4.64 14.02
N ALA A 377 12.76 3.69 14.17
CA ALA A 377 12.73 2.38 13.54
C ALA A 377 12.41 1.29 14.59
N PRO A 378 11.65 0.24 14.23
CA PRO A 378 11.45 -0.89 15.13
C PRO A 378 12.76 -1.69 15.33
N GLU A 379 12.96 -2.28 16.51
CA GLU A 379 14.17 -3.04 16.85
C GLU A 379 14.41 -4.25 15.92
N ASP A 380 13.33 -4.90 15.46
CA ASP A 380 13.36 -6.09 14.61
C ASP A 380 13.13 -5.80 13.10
N ALA A 381 13.28 -4.54 12.69
CA ALA A 381 12.82 -4.03 11.39
C ALA A 381 13.34 -4.81 10.19
N ASP A 382 14.58 -5.27 10.23
CA ASP A 382 15.26 -5.86 9.07
C ASP A 382 15.13 -7.40 9.02
N ILE A 383 14.72 -8.03 10.11
CA ILE A 383 14.67 -9.50 10.28
C ILE A 383 13.31 -10.01 10.74
N ARG A 384 12.27 -9.17 10.69
CA ARG A 384 10.96 -9.51 11.21
C ARG A 384 10.37 -10.73 10.52
N ILE A 385 9.88 -11.68 11.33
CA ILE A 385 9.05 -12.79 10.90
C ILE A 385 7.59 -12.31 10.92
N GLU A 386 7.00 -12.15 9.75
CA GLU A 386 5.67 -11.58 9.61
C GLU A 386 4.58 -12.64 9.89
N GLY A 387 3.52 -12.23 10.58
CA GLY A 387 2.43 -13.13 10.96
C GLY A 387 2.72 -14.01 12.18
N SER A 388 3.84 -13.78 12.89
CA SER A 388 4.20 -14.55 14.09
C SER A 388 3.48 -14.08 15.35
N ASP A 389 3.11 -12.81 15.43
CA ASP A 389 2.45 -12.21 16.58
C ASP A 389 0.94 -12.46 16.53
N GLU A 390 0.29 -12.59 17.72
CA GLU A 390 -1.12 -12.89 17.82
C GLU A 390 -2.01 -11.85 17.14
N GLY A 391 -1.64 -10.58 17.23
CA GLY A 391 -2.37 -9.44 16.61
C GLY A 391 -2.04 -9.20 15.15
N ASP A 392 -1.13 -9.98 14.54
CA ASP A 392 -0.62 -9.77 13.18
C ASP A 392 -0.67 -11.04 12.31
N ARG A 393 -1.53 -11.99 12.64
CA ARG A 393 -1.59 -13.27 11.93
C ARG A 393 -2.22 -13.13 10.54
N PHE A 394 -1.66 -13.91 9.59
CA PHE A 394 -2.35 -14.15 8.33
C PHE A 394 -3.64 -14.94 8.55
N MET A 395 -4.66 -14.70 7.74
CA MET A 395 -5.98 -15.31 7.86
C MET A 395 -6.00 -16.84 7.81
N ASP A 396 -5.00 -17.44 7.20
CA ASP A 396 -4.81 -18.90 7.04
C ASP A 396 -3.78 -19.50 8.00
N GLY A 397 -3.23 -18.65 8.90
CA GLY A 397 -2.26 -19.07 9.92
C GLY A 397 -0.84 -19.28 9.41
N HIS A 398 -0.53 -18.97 8.14
CA HIS A 398 0.84 -19.01 7.65
C HIS A 398 1.70 -17.96 8.37
N VAL A 399 3.01 -18.23 8.47
CA VAL A 399 4.01 -17.34 9.02
C VAL A 399 5.09 -17.14 7.95
N PHE A 400 5.41 -15.91 7.65
CA PHE A 400 6.44 -15.58 6.66
C PHE A 400 7.77 -15.28 7.34
N ASP A 401 8.72 -16.20 7.19
CA ASP A 401 10.13 -16.02 7.55
C ASP A 401 10.91 -15.64 6.28
N PRO A 402 11.47 -14.42 6.21
CA PRO A 402 12.27 -14.00 5.04
C PRO A 402 13.46 -14.90 4.73
N ALA A 403 14.04 -15.57 5.76
CA ALA A 403 15.15 -16.51 5.59
C ALA A 403 14.71 -17.86 4.98
N ARG A 404 13.40 -18.14 4.97
CA ARG A 404 12.81 -19.40 4.48
C ARG A 404 11.78 -19.16 3.39
N LEU A 405 12.00 -18.18 2.54
CA LEU A 405 11.08 -17.76 1.49
C LEU A 405 10.67 -18.93 0.55
N PRO A 406 11.57 -19.80 0.05
CA PRO A 406 11.16 -20.92 -0.77
C PRO A 406 10.21 -21.90 -0.04
N ASP A 407 10.46 -22.19 1.23
CA ASP A 407 9.61 -23.05 2.05
C ASP A 407 8.21 -22.45 2.22
N TYR A 408 8.16 -21.14 2.48
CA TYR A 408 6.89 -20.41 2.60
C TYR A 408 6.04 -20.55 1.34
N VAL A 409 6.63 -20.34 0.16
CA VAL A 409 5.91 -20.48 -1.11
C VAL A 409 5.51 -21.94 -1.37
N ALA A 410 6.39 -22.90 -1.05
CA ALA A 410 6.11 -24.32 -1.22
C ALA A 410 4.93 -24.78 -0.34
N GLY A 411 4.74 -24.18 0.84
CA GLY A 411 3.69 -24.52 1.80
C GLY A 411 2.26 -24.28 1.33
N PHE A 412 2.04 -23.41 0.33
CA PHE A 412 0.69 -23.13 -0.17
C PHE A 412 0.13 -24.26 -1.05
N ALA A 413 -1.12 -24.63 -0.79
CA ALA A 413 -1.86 -25.61 -1.62
C ALA A 413 -2.21 -25.03 -3.01
N VAL A 414 -2.60 -23.76 -3.05
CA VAL A 414 -2.95 -23.03 -4.29
C VAL A 414 -1.81 -22.09 -4.65
N LYS A 415 -1.13 -22.42 -5.74
CA LYS A 415 -0.02 -21.65 -6.32
C LYS A 415 0.16 -22.01 -7.78
N SER A 416 0.84 -21.17 -8.54
CA SER A 416 1.31 -21.51 -9.88
C SER A 416 2.37 -22.63 -9.81
N ALA A 417 2.55 -23.37 -10.89
CA ALA A 417 3.66 -24.32 -11.00
C ALA A 417 4.98 -23.52 -10.94
N LEU A 418 5.78 -23.77 -9.91
CA LEU A 418 7.08 -23.14 -9.78
C LEU A 418 8.04 -23.72 -10.81
N PRO A 419 8.76 -22.91 -11.59
CA PRO A 419 9.92 -23.42 -12.31
C PRO A 419 10.94 -23.89 -11.25
N PHE A 420 11.31 -25.16 -11.29
CA PHE A 420 12.42 -25.67 -10.49
C PHE A 420 13.71 -25.02 -11.00
N ILE A 421 14.38 -24.27 -10.14
CA ILE A 421 15.77 -23.88 -10.36
C ILE A 421 16.60 -25.08 -9.91
N SER A 422 17.53 -25.52 -10.76
CA SER A 422 18.49 -26.56 -10.40
C SER A 422 19.36 -26.08 -9.23
N ASP A 423 19.70 -26.98 -8.31
CA ASP A 423 20.50 -26.73 -7.09
C ASP A 423 21.92 -26.16 -7.37
N ASP A 424 22.29 -25.96 -8.63
CA ASP A 424 23.61 -25.50 -9.07
C ASP A 424 23.75 -23.96 -9.13
N GLU A 425 22.71 -23.17 -8.83
CA GLU A 425 22.73 -21.69 -8.86
C GLU A 425 22.31 -21.01 -7.54
N VAL A 426 22.35 -21.70 -6.39
CA VAL A 426 22.02 -21.14 -5.06
C VAL A 426 23.30 -20.87 -4.26
#